data_d036342eb1d7e9d86ac726eb7438ae89
#
_entry.id   d036342eb1d7e9d86ac726eb7438ae89
#
_cell.length_a   1.000
_cell.length_b   1.000
_cell.length_c   1.000
_cell.angle_alpha   90.00
_cell.angle_beta   90.00
_cell.angle_gamma   90.00
#
_symmetry.space_group_name_H-M   'P 1'
#
loop_
_entity.id
_entity.type
_entity.pdbx_description
1 polymer ?
#
loop_
_entity_poly.entity_id
_entity_poly.type
_entity_poly.pdbx_seq_one_letter_code
_entity_poly.pdbx_strand_id
1 'polypeptide(L)'
;MKVCEKCGLIIKNGRLCQTCQKYKRNGGVWHKLPAYGTVEYDDEGRPICHICGMALDKLIEHTKRKHGLDTNEYRKEFGLMRKNARLTSPKYAEKMRSYSEEYQTHEKNFECVHSGRVKNGKRNPKWSPQEIELRRTSQGEKGKIRWKKEREKHNEVCN
;
A
#
# COMPACT_ATOMS: atom_id res chain seq x y z
N MET A 1 -21.30 22.95 -13.32
CA MET A 1 -20.27 21.89 -13.21
C MET A 1 -20.92 20.56 -13.48
N LYS A 2 -20.29 19.69 -14.25
CA LYS A 2 -20.81 18.33 -14.51
C LYS A 2 -20.09 17.31 -13.62
N VAL A 3 -20.72 16.18 -13.37
CA VAL A 3 -20.15 15.11 -12.54
C VAL A 3 -19.96 13.88 -13.44
N CYS A 4 -18.84 13.20 -13.28
CA CYS A 4 -18.57 11.96 -13.99
C CYS A 4 -19.59 10.89 -13.58
N GLU A 5 -20.32 10.34 -14.54
CA GLU A 5 -21.40 9.36 -14.31
C GLU A 5 -20.91 8.05 -13.61
N LYS A 6 -19.63 7.78 -13.64
CA LYS A 6 -19.05 6.52 -13.10
C LYS A 6 -18.28 6.67 -11.78
N CYS A 7 -17.60 7.80 -11.55
CA CYS A 7 -16.77 7.95 -10.35
C CYS A 7 -17.09 9.21 -9.53
N GLY A 8 -18.12 9.97 -9.90
CA GLY A 8 -18.55 11.16 -9.16
C GLY A 8 -17.62 12.37 -9.24
N LEU A 9 -16.49 12.28 -9.93
CA LEU A 9 -15.53 13.37 -10.04
C LEU A 9 -16.11 14.55 -10.82
N ILE A 10 -15.90 15.77 -10.33
CA ILE A 10 -16.28 17.00 -11.02
C ILE A 10 -15.45 17.13 -12.30
N ILE A 11 -16.11 17.36 -13.43
CA ILE A 11 -15.52 17.49 -14.76
C ILE A 11 -15.99 18.78 -15.45
N LYS A 12 -15.15 19.30 -16.31
CA LYS A 12 -15.49 20.51 -17.08
C LYS A 12 -16.48 20.20 -18.19
N ASN A 13 -16.23 19.12 -18.94
CA ASN A 13 -17.04 18.72 -20.10
C ASN A 13 -17.15 17.19 -20.21
N GLY A 14 -18.23 16.71 -20.88
CA GLY A 14 -18.45 15.30 -21.14
C GLY A 14 -19.27 14.57 -20.07
N ARG A 15 -19.42 13.24 -20.23
CA ARG A 15 -20.12 12.34 -19.29
C ARG A 15 -19.14 11.61 -18.37
N LEU A 16 -17.92 11.37 -18.84
CA LEU A 16 -16.88 10.63 -18.12
C LEU A 16 -15.62 11.47 -17.95
N CYS A 17 -14.95 11.36 -16.83
CA CYS A 17 -13.61 11.92 -16.64
C CYS A 17 -12.58 11.18 -17.52
N GLN A 18 -11.42 11.79 -17.76
CA GLN A 18 -10.36 11.22 -18.62
C GLN A 18 -9.97 9.79 -18.23
N THR A 19 -9.92 9.49 -16.94
CA THR A 19 -9.56 8.14 -16.45
C THR A 19 -10.65 7.12 -16.76
N CYS A 20 -11.93 7.48 -16.56
CA CYS A 20 -13.03 6.60 -16.89
C CYS A 20 -13.13 6.39 -18.40
N GLN A 21 -12.86 7.42 -19.22
CA GLN A 21 -12.77 7.29 -20.68
C GLN A 21 -11.63 6.36 -21.10
N LYS A 22 -10.44 6.52 -20.48
CA LYS A 22 -9.29 5.65 -20.76
C LYS A 22 -9.59 4.21 -20.35
N TYR A 23 -10.20 3.99 -19.19
CA TYR A 23 -10.60 2.67 -18.73
C TYR A 23 -11.56 1.99 -19.72
N LYS A 24 -12.59 2.70 -20.15
CA LYS A 24 -13.54 2.22 -21.18
C LYS A 24 -12.84 1.89 -22.50
N ARG A 25 -11.96 2.76 -23.00
CA ARG A 25 -11.21 2.54 -24.25
C ARG A 25 -10.29 1.30 -24.19
N ASN A 26 -9.77 0.99 -23.01
CA ASN A 26 -8.93 -0.20 -22.80
C ASN A 26 -9.76 -1.48 -22.53
N GLY A 27 -11.04 -1.50 -22.86
CA GLY A 27 -11.90 -2.69 -22.66
C GLY A 27 -12.35 -2.91 -21.20
N GLY A 28 -12.12 -1.93 -20.32
CA GLY A 28 -12.54 -2.04 -18.92
C GLY A 28 -14.06 -2.06 -18.75
N VAL A 29 -14.55 -3.00 -17.95
CA VAL A 29 -15.96 -3.18 -17.61
C VAL A 29 -16.19 -2.71 -16.19
N TRP A 30 -17.28 -1.96 -15.95
CA TRP A 30 -17.70 -1.61 -14.60
C TRP A 30 -18.53 -2.74 -14.01
N HIS A 31 -18.12 -3.20 -12.85
CA HIS A 31 -18.80 -4.25 -12.12
C HIS A 31 -19.80 -3.66 -11.11
N LYS A 32 -20.67 -4.52 -10.60
CA LYS A 32 -21.50 -4.19 -9.44
C LYS A 32 -20.57 -3.86 -8.26
N LEU A 33 -20.99 -2.92 -7.42
CA LEU A 33 -20.22 -2.58 -6.22
C LEU A 33 -20.19 -3.76 -5.25
N PRO A 34 -19.00 -4.13 -4.74
CA PRO A 34 -18.87 -5.19 -3.76
C PRO A 34 -19.65 -4.91 -2.47
N ALA A 35 -20.08 -5.95 -1.78
CA ALA A 35 -20.74 -5.83 -0.49
C ALA A 35 -19.75 -5.37 0.60
N TYR A 36 -20.28 -4.71 1.62
CA TYR A 36 -19.51 -4.29 2.80
C TYR A 36 -18.80 -5.50 3.44
N GLY A 37 -17.55 -5.34 3.82
CA GLY A 37 -16.75 -6.38 4.48
C GLY A 37 -16.15 -7.43 3.54
N THR A 38 -16.44 -7.39 2.24
CA THR A 38 -15.95 -8.37 1.26
C THR A 38 -15.16 -7.69 0.14
N VAL A 39 -14.19 -8.38 -0.42
CA VAL A 39 -13.52 -7.96 -1.67
C VAL A 39 -13.97 -8.91 -2.76
N GLU A 40 -14.62 -8.39 -3.76
CA GLU A 40 -14.98 -9.12 -4.96
C GLU A 40 -13.91 -8.91 -6.04
N TYR A 41 -13.79 -9.91 -6.90
CA TYR A 41 -12.80 -9.94 -7.99
C TYR A 41 -13.54 -10.19 -9.31
N ASP A 42 -12.99 -9.67 -10.38
CA ASP A 42 -13.43 -10.02 -11.73
C ASP A 42 -12.87 -11.38 -12.17
N ASP A 43 -13.22 -11.79 -13.41
CA ASP A 43 -12.79 -13.06 -14.01
C ASP A 43 -11.26 -13.20 -14.16
N GLU A 44 -10.52 -12.07 -14.16
CA GLU A 44 -9.06 -12.04 -14.20
C GLU A 44 -8.44 -11.97 -12.79
N GLY A 45 -9.24 -12.05 -11.73
CA GLY A 45 -8.79 -11.97 -10.34
C GLY A 45 -8.38 -10.57 -9.90
N ARG A 46 -8.82 -9.51 -10.61
CA ARG A 46 -8.55 -8.13 -10.23
C ARG A 46 -9.59 -7.65 -9.20
N PRO A 47 -9.18 -7.07 -8.07
CA PRO A 47 -10.11 -6.57 -7.06
C PRO A 47 -10.95 -5.41 -7.61
N ILE A 48 -12.24 -5.42 -7.28
CA ILE A 48 -13.23 -4.43 -7.70
C ILE A 48 -13.32 -3.33 -6.65
N CYS A 49 -13.31 -2.07 -7.12
CA CYS A 49 -13.42 -0.90 -6.25
C CYS A 49 -14.85 -0.73 -5.71
N HIS A 50 -15.01 -0.62 -4.39
CA HIS A 50 -16.31 -0.42 -3.72
C HIS A 50 -16.98 0.93 -4.07
N ILE A 51 -16.22 1.91 -4.56
CA ILE A 51 -16.74 3.24 -4.84
C ILE A 51 -17.19 3.38 -6.29
N CYS A 52 -16.42 2.86 -7.24
CA CYS A 52 -16.68 3.10 -8.67
C CYS A 52 -16.86 1.82 -9.50
N GLY A 53 -16.73 0.63 -8.93
CA GLY A 53 -16.91 -0.64 -9.63
C GLY A 53 -15.83 -0.98 -10.67
N MET A 54 -14.70 -0.28 -10.68
CA MET A 54 -13.59 -0.59 -11.59
C MET A 54 -12.76 -1.75 -11.02
N ALA A 55 -12.48 -2.76 -11.85
CA ALA A 55 -11.55 -3.84 -11.52
C ALA A 55 -10.12 -3.45 -11.93
N LEU A 56 -9.15 -3.58 -11.04
CA LEU A 56 -7.79 -3.05 -11.21
C LEU A 56 -6.75 -3.93 -10.54
N ASP A 57 -5.58 -4.07 -11.16
CA ASP A 57 -4.47 -4.83 -10.59
C ASP A 57 -3.95 -4.25 -9.26
N LYS A 58 -4.02 -2.93 -9.13
CA LYS A 58 -3.60 -2.15 -7.94
C LYS A 58 -4.75 -1.27 -7.44
N LEU A 59 -5.61 -1.83 -6.62
CA LEU A 59 -6.74 -1.07 -6.09
C LEU A 59 -6.29 0.06 -5.15
N ILE A 60 -5.27 -0.16 -4.33
CA ILE A 60 -4.74 0.81 -3.36
C ILE A 60 -4.32 2.13 -4.02
N GLU A 61 -3.60 2.04 -5.14
CA GLU A 61 -3.15 3.24 -5.86
C GLU A 61 -4.30 4.00 -6.50
N HIS A 62 -5.30 3.28 -6.97
CA HIS A 62 -6.52 3.86 -7.52
C HIS A 62 -7.34 4.59 -6.44
N THR A 63 -7.56 3.97 -5.26
CA THR A 63 -8.32 4.59 -4.17
C THR A 63 -7.67 5.89 -3.70
N LYS A 64 -6.36 5.90 -3.52
CA LYS A 64 -5.62 7.09 -3.14
C LYS A 64 -5.71 8.21 -4.20
N ARG A 65 -5.50 7.88 -5.48
CA ARG A 65 -5.48 8.89 -6.57
C ARG A 65 -6.85 9.38 -6.98
N LYS A 66 -7.88 8.53 -6.89
CA LYS A 66 -9.22 8.83 -7.40
C LYS A 66 -10.22 9.21 -6.33
N HIS A 67 -10.12 8.60 -5.17
CA HIS A 67 -11.08 8.78 -4.09
C HIS A 67 -10.47 9.49 -2.88
N GLY A 68 -9.16 9.77 -2.89
CA GLY A 68 -8.47 10.46 -1.80
C GLY A 68 -8.29 9.61 -0.53
N LEU A 69 -8.65 8.32 -0.58
CA LEU A 69 -8.58 7.41 0.55
C LEU A 69 -7.27 6.64 0.56
N ASP A 70 -6.56 6.66 1.66
CA ASP A 70 -5.42 5.77 1.85
C ASP A 70 -5.88 4.31 2.10
N THR A 71 -4.92 3.39 2.16
CA THR A 71 -5.22 1.96 2.33
C THR A 71 -5.95 1.65 3.64
N ASN A 72 -5.61 2.32 4.72
CA ASN A 72 -6.18 2.06 6.04
C ASN A 72 -7.58 2.67 6.15
N GLU A 73 -7.74 3.89 5.63
CA GLU A 73 -9.04 4.57 5.53
C GLU A 73 -10.01 3.77 4.67
N TYR A 74 -9.57 3.34 3.48
CA TYR A 74 -10.38 2.51 2.61
C TYR A 74 -10.82 1.19 3.27
N ARG A 75 -9.89 0.51 3.95
CA ARG A 75 -10.21 -0.72 4.68
C ARG A 75 -11.20 -0.49 5.82
N LYS A 76 -11.04 0.59 6.57
CA LYS A 76 -11.93 0.98 7.66
C LYS A 76 -13.32 1.32 7.14
N GLU A 77 -13.40 2.13 6.09
CA GLU A 77 -14.64 2.58 5.47
C GLU A 77 -15.50 1.41 4.96
N PHE A 78 -14.86 0.42 4.34
CA PHE A 78 -15.57 -0.75 3.78
C PHE A 78 -15.48 -2.01 4.63
N GLY A 79 -15.02 -1.93 5.89
CA GLY A 79 -14.98 -3.04 6.83
C GLY A 79 -14.00 -4.17 6.44
N LEU A 80 -12.98 -3.88 5.63
CA LEU A 80 -12.07 -4.89 5.07
C LEU A 80 -10.98 -5.29 6.06
N MET A 81 -11.07 -6.49 6.62
CA MET A 81 -10.02 -7.04 7.48
C MET A 81 -8.76 -7.39 6.69
N ARG A 82 -7.56 -7.08 7.24
CA ARG A 82 -6.27 -7.33 6.55
C ARG A 82 -6.09 -8.77 6.08
N LYS A 83 -6.58 -9.76 6.83
CA LYS A 83 -6.40 -11.18 6.54
C LYS A 83 -7.13 -11.65 5.27
N ASN A 84 -8.27 -11.06 4.95
CA ASN A 84 -9.17 -11.55 3.90
C ASN A 84 -9.26 -10.65 2.67
N ALA A 85 -8.61 -9.49 2.72
CA ALA A 85 -8.78 -8.46 1.69
C ALA A 85 -7.48 -8.22 0.92
N ARG A 86 -7.24 -8.98 -0.13
CA ARG A 86 -6.17 -8.67 -1.10
C ARG A 86 -6.66 -7.54 -2.00
N LEU A 87 -5.98 -6.39 -1.93
CA LEU A 87 -6.29 -5.21 -2.75
C LEU A 87 -5.40 -5.12 -4.01
N THR A 88 -4.80 -6.24 -4.39
CA THR A 88 -3.98 -6.39 -5.59
C THR A 88 -4.33 -7.71 -6.28
N SER A 89 -4.25 -7.74 -7.62
CA SER A 89 -4.45 -8.98 -8.37
C SER A 89 -3.34 -10.00 -8.08
N PRO A 90 -3.64 -11.31 -8.17
CA PRO A 90 -2.62 -12.37 -8.05
C PRO A 90 -1.48 -12.19 -9.05
N LYS A 91 -1.81 -11.88 -10.29
CA LYS A 91 -0.85 -11.62 -11.37
C LYS A 91 0.12 -10.47 -11.02
N TYR A 92 -0.40 -9.39 -10.44
CA TYR A 92 0.44 -8.28 -10.01
C TYR A 92 1.31 -8.66 -8.80
N ALA A 93 0.76 -9.39 -7.83
CA ALA A 93 1.50 -9.87 -6.67
C ALA A 93 2.65 -10.81 -7.08
N GLU A 94 2.43 -11.70 -8.03
CA GLU A 94 3.44 -12.58 -8.63
C GLU A 94 4.55 -11.78 -9.32
N LYS A 95 4.18 -10.84 -10.18
CA LYS A 95 5.13 -9.93 -10.83
C LYS A 95 6.00 -9.17 -9.82
N MET A 96 5.42 -8.71 -8.71
CA MET A 96 6.19 -8.00 -7.68
C MET A 96 7.10 -8.93 -6.89
N ARG A 97 6.71 -10.21 -6.73
CA ARG A 97 7.55 -11.23 -6.09
C ARG A 97 8.76 -11.55 -6.97
N SER A 98 8.54 -11.89 -8.25
CA SER A 98 9.64 -12.17 -9.19
C SER A 98 10.59 -10.98 -9.34
N TYR A 99 10.05 -9.76 -9.37
CA TYR A 99 10.87 -8.55 -9.38
C TYR A 99 11.71 -8.41 -8.11
N SER A 100 11.13 -8.71 -6.94
CA SER A 100 11.86 -8.68 -5.67
C SER A 100 12.98 -9.72 -5.60
N GLU A 101 12.74 -10.91 -6.16
CA GLU A 101 13.72 -12.01 -6.25
C GLU A 101 14.85 -11.66 -7.24
N GLU A 102 14.50 -11.21 -8.46
CA GLU A 102 15.45 -10.82 -9.49
C GLU A 102 16.40 -9.71 -9.04
N TYR A 103 15.85 -8.69 -8.35
CA TYR A 103 16.67 -7.54 -7.92
C TYR A 103 17.22 -7.69 -6.51
N GLN A 104 16.97 -8.80 -5.80
CA GLN A 104 17.40 -9.02 -4.42
C GLN A 104 17.16 -7.78 -3.55
N THR A 105 15.98 -7.15 -3.73
CA THR A 105 15.68 -5.85 -3.14
C THR A 105 15.76 -5.86 -1.61
N HIS A 106 15.48 -7.01 -0.99
CA HIS A 106 15.61 -7.17 0.45
C HIS A 106 17.06 -7.10 0.92
N GLU A 107 17.98 -7.79 0.25
CA GLU A 107 19.40 -7.79 0.61
C GLU A 107 20.05 -6.44 0.31
N LYS A 108 19.78 -5.86 -0.86
CA LYS A 108 20.28 -4.53 -1.22
C LYS A 108 19.76 -3.44 -0.32
N ASN A 109 18.47 -3.48 0.05
CA ASN A 109 17.90 -2.53 0.99
C ASN A 109 18.46 -2.74 2.40
N PHE A 110 18.64 -3.99 2.83
CA PHE A 110 19.25 -4.31 4.10
C PHE A 110 20.68 -3.78 4.16
N GLU A 111 21.50 -4.06 3.15
CA GLU A 111 22.87 -3.52 3.04
C GLU A 111 22.90 -1.99 3.00
N CYS A 112 22.04 -1.35 2.21
CA CYS A 112 21.96 0.11 2.13
C CYS A 112 21.55 0.76 3.45
N VAL A 113 20.54 0.23 4.13
CA VAL A 113 20.04 0.79 5.40
C VAL A 113 21.03 0.54 6.53
N HIS A 114 21.61 -0.67 6.62
CA HIS A 114 22.51 -1.04 7.70
C HIS A 114 23.95 -0.53 7.48
N SER A 115 24.38 -0.38 6.22
CA SER A 115 25.66 0.27 5.91
C SER A 115 25.64 1.79 6.10
N GLY A 116 24.47 2.38 6.38
CA GLY A 116 24.33 3.83 6.50
C GLY A 116 24.61 4.60 5.24
N ARG A 117 24.68 3.92 4.08
CA ARG A 117 25.01 4.54 2.79
C ARG A 117 23.93 5.46 2.27
N VAL A 118 22.67 5.29 2.74
CA VAL A 118 21.55 6.10 2.31
C VAL A 118 20.77 6.61 3.51
N LYS A 119 20.78 7.93 3.69
CA LYS A 119 19.89 8.61 4.62
C LYS A 119 19.14 9.68 3.83
N ASN A 120 17.78 9.59 3.85
CA ASN A 120 16.90 10.51 3.12
C ASN A 120 17.25 10.65 1.62
N GLY A 121 17.58 9.53 0.94
CA GLY A 121 17.93 9.50 -0.48
C GLY A 121 19.33 10.02 -0.82
N LYS A 122 20.13 10.42 0.16
CA LYS A 122 21.53 10.86 -0.03
C LYS A 122 22.48 9.76 0.43
N ARG A 123 23.54 9.50 -0.36
CA ARG A 123 24.60 8.57 0.03
C ARG A 123 25.36 9.15 1.23
N ASN A 124 25.37 8.43 2.34
CA ASN A 124 26.21 8.76 3.48
C ASN A 124 27.65 8.26 3.27
N PRO A 125 28.63 8.87 3.94
CA PRO A 125 30.00 8.37 3.94
C PRO A 125 30.03 6.92 4.42
N LYS A 126 30.97 6.15 3.86
CA LYS A 126 31.16 4.72 4.16
C LYS A 126 31.44 4.54 5.65
N TRP A 127 30.56 3.83 6.35
CA TRP A 127 30.86 3.33 7.68
C TRP A 127 31.69 2.05 7.57
N SER A 128 32.60 1.86 8.52
CA SER A 128 33.33 0.60 8.64
C SER A 128 32.39 -0.54 9.09
N PRO A 129 32.69 -1.79 8.80
CA PRO A 129 31.92 -2.94 9.29
C PRO A 129 31.74 -2.93 10.82
N GLN A 130 32.74 -2.46 11.56
CA GLN A 130 32.70 -2.33 13.02
C GLN A 130 31.69 -1.28 13.49
N GLU A 131 31.63 -0.13 12.80
CA GLU A 131 30.63 0.91 13.11
C GLU A 131 29.20 0.46 12.80
N ILE A 132 29.03 -0.35 11.74
CA ILE A 132 27.74 -0.95 11.40
C ILE A 132 27.27 -1.89 12.51
N GLU A 133 28.14 -2.75 13.01
CA GLU A 133 27.82 -3.70 14.07
C GLU A 133 27.55 -3.01 15.41
N LEU A 134 28.33 -1.99 15.77
CA LEU A 134 28.09 -1.16 16.96
C LEU A 134 26.73 -0.46 16.92
N ARG A 135 26.30 0.03 15.77
CA ARG A 135 24.98 0.65 15.61
C ARG A 135 23.86 -0.36 15.66
N ARG A 136 24.06 -1.56 15.10
CA ARG A 136 23.09 -2.65 15.14
C ARG A 136 22.80 -3.09 16.56
N THR A 137 23.84 -3.30 17.37
CA THR A 137 23.72 -3.68 18.78
C THR A 137 23.09 -2.56 19.60
N SER A 138 23.53 -1.31 19.44
CA SER A 138 23.00 -0.17 20.18
C SER A 138 21.53 0.14 19.86
N GLN A 139 21.09 -0.03 18.62
CA GLN A 139 19.68 0.14 18.24
C GLN A 139 18.80 -1.01 18.77
N GLY A 140 19.33 -2.23 18.78
CA GLY A 140 18.65 -3.38 19.39
C GLY A 140 18.43 -3.19 20.89
N GLU A 141 19.43 -2.71 21.62
CA GLU A 141 19.34 -2.43 23.06
C GLU A 141 18.38 -1.27 23.36
N LYS A 142 18.46 -0.18 22.61
CA LYS A 142 17.51 0.95 22.74
C LYS A 142 16.07 0.53 22.46
N GLY A 143 15.86 -0.33 21.47
CA GLY A 143 14.56 -0.93 21.20
C GLY A 143 14.03 -1.75 22.36
N LYS A 144 14.85 -2.63 22.95
CA LYS A 144 14.49 -3.45 24.12
C LYS A 144 14.14 -2.60 25.34
N ILE A 145 14.93 -1.52 25.61
CA ILE A 145 14.69 -0.60 26.72
C ILE A 145 13.37 0.17 26.51
N ARG A 146 13.08 0.61 25.29
CA ARG A 146 11.82 1.30 24.97
C ARG A 146 10.61 0.38 25.19
N TRP A 147 10.66 -0.83 24.70
CA TRP A 147 9.61 -1.85 24.89
C TRP A 147 9.36 -2.19 26.36
N LYS A 148 10.43 -2.27 27.15
CA LYS A 148 10.34 -2.52 28.60
C LYS A 148 9.62 -1.36 29.30
N LYS A 149 10.01 -0.12 29.02
CA LYS A 149 9.37 1.09 29.59
C LYS A 149 7.90 1.23 29.18
N GLU A 150 7.54 0.90 27.93
CA GLU A 150 6.14 0.94 27.47
C GLU A 150 5.29 -0.12 28.17
N ARG A 151 5.84 -1.29 28.43
CA ARG A 151 5.18 -2.38 29.13
C ARG A 151 4.98 -2.07 30.63
N GLU A 152 5.95 -1.46 31.28
CA GLU A 152 5.88 -1.00 32.67
C GLU A 152 4.77 0.06 32.83
N LYS A 153 4.71 1.06 31.97
CA LYS A 153 3.63 2.06 31.95
C LYS A 153 2.24 1.44 31.75
N HIS A 154 2.11 0.42 30.92
CA HIS A 154 0.82 -0.24 30.69
C HIS A 154 0.35 -1.02 31.93
N ASN A 155 1.27 -1.61 32.69
CA ASN A 155 0.96 -2.32 33.92
C ASN A 155 0.61 -1.39 35.09
N GLU A 156 1.16 -0.17 35.11
CA GLU A 156 0.80 0.85 36.13
C GLU A 156 -0.60 1.45 35.93
N VAL A 157 -1.13 1.42 34.71
CA VAL A 157 -2.48 1.96 34.39
C VAL A 157 -3.57 0.89 34.59
N CYS A 158 -3.21 -0.38 34.69
CA CYS A 158 -4.13 -1.50 34.86
C CYS A 158 -4.25 -2.02 36.31
N ASN A 159 -3.57 -1.40 37.27
CA ASN A 159 -3.72 -1.61 38.73
C ASN A 159 -4.34 -0.37 39.36
#